data_24ae49fdaf1bcbe3891ed2d898c1a935
#
_entry.id   24ae49fdaf1bcbe3891ed2d898c1a935
#
_cell.length_a   1.000
_cell.length_b   1.000
_cell.length_c   1.000
_cell.angle_alpha   90.00
_cell.angle_beta   90.00
_cell.angle_gamma   90.00
#
_symmetry.space_group_name_H-M   'P 1'
#
loop_
_entity.id
_entity.type
_entity.pdbx_description
1 polymer ?
#
loop_
_entity_poly.entity_id
_entity_poly.type
_entity_poly.pdbx_seq_one_letter_code
_entity_poly.pdbx_strand_id
1 'polypeptide(L)'
;MKVKSISFKNYKAFYEEQTMQLKPITILIGKNSSGKSSIAKLFTLLETSLKGDSDEPLLLKNNGVELGADFDNLFPDNKSGGITLNFNIIFESNMELEVGLLKKVNGYGLDIWQWKYKNNKQEFELEQMNIYPFTNGYINEIDQKLYDCQFKGFIPTKFIKEGTNENLSANFKIPKIDIDYIGPFRILPTRCFSLPGQIKFRDTGITGENAYLMLGVSKLEKKDKLYEKVGEWYKEYFDGWELIVDDTSKKPLIQILLSKNDTEVNIMD
;
A
#
# COMPACT_ATOMS: atom_id res chain seq x y z
N MET A 1 8.48 9.01 3.88
CA MET A 1 8.50 9.96 2.73
C MET A 1 7.16 9.80 2.03
N LYS A 2 6.51 10.92 1.63
CA LYS A 2 5.13 10.87 1.13
C LYS A 2 5.10 10.81 -0.40
N VAL A 3 4.09 10.14 -0.93
CA VAL A 3 3.77 10.17 -2.36
C VAL A 3 3.10 11.52 -2.66
N LYS A 4 3.58 12.20 -3.70
CA LYS A 4 3.05 13.48 -4.19
C LYS A 4 1.94 13.26 -5.22
N SER A 5 2.18 12.35 -6.16
CA SER A 5 1.19 11.96 -7.17
C SER A 5 1.41 10.53 -7.63
N ILE A 6 0.34 9.94 -8.14
CA ILE A 6 0.35 8.67 -8.82
C ILE A 6 -0.38 8.80 -10.15
N SER A 7 0.24 8.28 -11.22
CA SER A 7 -0.42 8.07 -12.50
C SER A 7 -0.54 6.57 -12.77
N PHE A 8 -1.59 6.19 -13.46
CA PHE A 8 -1.79 4.82 -13.91
C PHE A 8 -2.52 4.79 -15.25
N LYS A 9 -2.17 3.79 -16.08
CA LYS A 9 -2.76 3.57 -17.41
C LYS A 9 -3.03 2.08 -17.59
N ASN A 10 -4.06 1.76 -18.36
CA ASN A 10 -4.53 0.39 -18.60
C ASN A 10 -4.85 -0.40 -17.32
N TYR A 11 -5.36 0.29 -16.29
CA TYR A 11 -5.70 -0.29 -15.01
C TYR A 11 -7.21 -0.35 -14.81
N LYS A 12 -7.78 -1.55 -14.69
CA LYS A 12 -9.22 -1.76 -14.46
C LYS A 12 -10.08 -1.06 -15.55
N ALA A 13 -10.90 -0.10 -15.14
CA ALA A 13 -11.75 0.68 -16.04
C ALA A 13 -11.01 1.85 -16.72
N PHE A 14 -9.74 2.03 -16.46
CA PHE A 14 -8.96 3.18 -16.92
C PHE A 14 -8.02 2.79 -18.07
N TYR A 15 -8.47 3.00 -19.30
CA TYR A 15 -7.66 2.76 -20.51
C TYR A 15 -6.61 3.84 -20.70
N GLU A 16 -7.03 5.09 -20.54
CA GLU A 16 -6.15 6.24 -20.67
C GLU A 16 -5.46 6.55 -19.34
N GLU A 17 -4.36 7.26 -19.44
CA GLU A 17 -3.60 7.68 -18.27
C GLU A 17 -4.45 8.59 -17.38
N GLN A 18 -4.49 8.24 -16.11
CA GLN A 18 -5.09 9.04 -15.05
C GLN A 18 -4.02 9.46 -14.08
N THR A 19 -4.00 10.73 -13.71
CA THR A 19 -3.08 11.27 -12.72
C THR A 19 -3.84 11.80 -11.52
N MET A 20 -3.46 11.35 -10.34
CA MET A 20 -4.01 11.79 -9.08
C MET A 20 -2.95 12.48 -8.23
N GLN A 21 -3.20 13.74 -7.89
CA GLN A 21 -2.41 14.48 -6.91
C GLN A 21 -2.84 14.11 -5.50
N LEU A 22 -1.91 13.72 -4.65
CA LEU A 22 -2.18 13.39 -3.25
C LEU A 22 -1.94 14.62 -2.37
N LYS A 23 -2.93 14.94 -1.57
CA LYS A 23 -2.92 16.02 -0.57
C LYS A 23 -3.22 15.41 0.81
N PRO A 24 -3.01 16.14 1.91
CA PRO A 24 -3.37 15.65 3.25
C PRO A 24 -4.80 15.11 3.35
N ILE A 25 -5.72 15.69 2.58
CA ILE A 25 -7.07 15.16 2.35
C ILE A 25 -7.30 15.13 0.85
N THR A 26 -7.62 13.96 0.31
CA THR A 26 -7.96 13.74 -1.11
C THR A 26 -9.29 13.00 -1.18
N ILE A 27 -10.27 13.57 -1.88
CA ILE A 27 -11.62 13.02 -1.97
C ILE A 27 -11.87 12.53 -3.39
N LEU A 28 -12.25 11.25 -3.52
CA LEU A 28 -12.64 10.64 -4.79
C LEU A 28 -14.17 10.69 -4.93
N ILE A 29 -14.65 11.44 -5.92
CA ILE A 29 -16.08 11.59 -6.21
C ILE A 29 -16.40 11.00 -7.58
N GLY A 30 -17.53 10.36 -7.72
CA GLY A 30 -17.98 9.81 -9.00
C GLY A 30 -19.17 8.85 -8.85
N LYS A 31 -19.74 8.45 -9.97
CA LYS A 31 -20.85 7.47 -10.03
C LYS A 31 -20.42 6.11 -9.45
N ASN A 32 -21.40 5.25 -9.12
CA ASN A 32 -21.12 3.86 -8.77
C ASN A 32 -20.40 3.17 -9.95
N SER A 33 -19.54 2.25 -9.65
CA SER A 33 -18.71 1.51 -10.62
C SER A 33 -17.74 2.36 -11.47
N SER A 34 -17.46 3.62 -11.07
CA SER A 34 -16.48 4.47 -11.77
C SER A 34 -15.02 4.20 -11.41
N GLY A 35 -14.72 3.13 -10.68
CA GLY A 35 -13.34 2.76 -10.32
C GLY A 35 -12.78 3.36 -9.02
N LYS A 36 -13.57 4.17 -8.26
CA LYS A 36 -13.11 4.78 -6.98
C LYS A 36 -12.50 3.77 -6.01
N SER A 37 -13.19 2.67 -5.78
CA SER A 37 -12.71 1.61 -4.88
C SER A 37 -11.48 0.90 -5.43
N SER A 38 -11.35 0.76 -6.75
CA SER A 38 -10.16 0.18 -7.39
C SER A 38 -8.93 1.06 -7.15
N ILE A 39 -9.09 2.40 -7.25
CA ILE A 39 -8.03 3.35 -6.96
C ILE A 39 -7.63 3.28 -5.48
N ALA A 40 -8.60 3.32 -4.55
CA ALA A 40 -8.32 3.27 -3.12
C ALA A 40 -7.58 1.96 -2.72
N LYS A 41 -8.02 0.83 -3.26
CA LYS A 41 -7.39 -0.49 -3.04
C LYS A 41 -6.00 -0.60 -3.66
N LEU A 42 -5.73 0.10 -4.76
CA LEU A 42 -4.44 0.05 -5.45
C LEU A 42 -3.29 0.46 -4.52
N PHE A 43 -3.49 1.45 -3.65
CA PHE A 43 -2.45 1.88 -2.71
C PHE A 43 -1.98 0.76 -1.79
N THR A 44 -2.88 -0.11 -1.31
CA THR A 44 -2.53 -1.25 -0.46
C THR A 44 -1.64 -2.25 -1.17
N LEU A 45 -1.82 -2.44 -2.49
CA LEU A 45 -0.98 -3.33 -3.28
C LEU A 45 0.35 -2.69 -3.64
N LEU A 46 0.35 -1.40 -3.99
CA LEU A 46 1.59 -0.65 -4.24
C LEU A 46 2.50 -0.60 -3.00
N GLU A 47 1.92 -0.64 -1.80
CA GLU A 47 2.68 -0.75 -0.56
C GLU A 47 3.63 -1.95 -0.59
N THR A 48 3.11 -3.15 -0.93
CA THR A 48 3.90 -4.39 -1.01
C THR A 48 4.98 -4.29 -2.10
N SER A 49 4.61 -3.74 -3.26
CA SER A 49 5.52 -3.55 -4.39
C SER A 49 6.67 -2.60 -4.04
N LEU A 50 6.38 -1.49 -3.33
CA LEU A 50 7.38 -0.50 -2.91
C LEU A 50 8.20 -0.93 -1.68
N LYS A 51 7.74 -1.92 -0.94
CA LYS A 51 8.53 -2.53 0.17
C LYS A 51 9.47 -3.63 -0.31
N GLY A 52 9.20 -4.21 -1.47
CA GLY A 52 9.94 -5.36 -1.98
C GLY A 52 9.67 -6.63 -1.16
N ASP A 53 8.45 -6.77 -0.63
CA ASP A 53 8.07 -7.88 0.25
C ASP A 53 7.55 -9.10 -0.54
N SER A 54 7.48 -9.02 -1.89
CA SER A 54 6.98 -10.08 -2.77
C SER A 54 7.88 -10.27 -3.98
N ASP A 55 8.03 -11.51 -4.43
CA ASP A 55 8.68 -11.83 -5.70
C ASP A 55 7.82 -11.42 -6.91
N GLU A 56 6.49 -11.36 -6.76
CA GLU A 56 5.61 -10.80 -7.78
C GLU A 56 5.67 -9.26 -7.76
N PRO A 57 5.75 -8.60 -8.92
CA PRO A 57 5.78 -7.14 -9.01
C PRO A 57 4.58 -6.47 -8.37
N LEU A 58 3.39 -7.03 -8.54
CA LEU A 58 2.15 -6.54 -7.95
C LEU A 58 1.32 -7.74 -7.48
N LEU A 59 0.94 -7.75 -6.21
CA LEU A 59 0.05 -8.77 -5.66
C LEU A 59 -1.41 -8.48 -6.01
N LEU A 60 -2.23 -9.53 -6.17
CA LEU A 60 -3.69 -9.40 -6.30
C LEU A 60 -4.38 -9.20 -4.95
N LYS A 61 -3.71 -9.60 -3.86
CA LYS A 61 -4.24 -9.52 -2.51
C LYS A 61 -3.16 -9.13 -1.51
N ASN A 62 -3.48 -8.16 -0.65
CA ASN A 62 -2.64 -7.74 0.48
C ASN A 62 -3.52 -7.30 1.65
N ASN A 63 -3.21 -7.74 2.87
CA ASN A 63 -3.93 -7.38 4.11
C ASN A 63 -5.46 -7.50 3.97
N GLY A 64 -5.94 -8.58 3.33
CA GLY A 64 -7.37 -8.80 3.09
C GLY A 64 -7.99 -7.95 1.99
N VAL A 65 -7.28 -6.96 1.45
CA VAL A 65 -7.70 -6.20 0.26
C VAL A 65 -7.42 -7.01 -0.99
N GLU A 66 -8.42 -7.18 -1.84
CA GLU A 66 -8.33 -7.97 -3.07
C GLU A 66 -8.77 -7.14 -4.27
N LEU A 67 -7.99 -7.18 -5.36
CA LEU A 67 -8.28 -6.51 -6.62
C LEU A 67 -8.90 -7.40 -7.68
N GLY A 68 -8.77 -8.70 -7.59
CA GLY A 68 -9.32 -9.63 -8.55
C GLY A 68 -8.92 -11.06 -8.25
N ALA A 69 -9.57 -12.01 -8.93
CA ALA A 69 -9.27 -13.44 -8.80
C ALA A 69 -8.01 -13.85 -9.57
N ASP A 70 -7.70 -13.14 -10.65
CA ASP A 70 -6.51 -13.36 -11.48
C ASP A 70 -5.94 -12.02 -12.00
N PHE A 71 -4.77 -12.08 -12.66
CA PHE A 71 -4.09 -10.90 -13.16
C PHE A 71 -4.79 -10.23 -14.35
N ASP A 72 -5.62 -10.94 -15.12
CA ASP A 72 -6.41 -10.32 -16.18
C ASP A 72 -7.39 -9.29 -15.61
N ASN A 73 -7.85 -9.51 -14.39
CA ASN A 73 -8.75 -8.58 -13.71
C ASN A 73 -8.10 -7.21 -13.40
N LEU A 74 -6.80 -7.06 -13.55
CA LEU A 74 -6.12 -5.76 -13.41
C LEU A 74 -6.20 -4.93 -14.68
N PHE A 75 -6.40 -5.57 -15.84
CA PHE A 75 -6.42 -4.91 -17.14
C PHE A 75 -7.84 -4.53 -17.57
N PRO A 76 -7.98 -3.55 -18.47
CA PRO A 76 -9.29 -3.18 -19.03
C PRO A 76 -9.95 -4.39 -19.71
N ASP A 77 -11.28 -4.50 -19.56
CA ASP A 77 -12.09 -5.61 -20.07
C ASP A 77 -11.61 -7.01 -19.68
N ASN A 78 -10.79 -7.13 -18.62
CA ASN A 78 -10.11 -8.37 -18.21
C ASN A 78 -9.29 -9.01 -19.34
N LYS A 79 -8.63 -8.17 -20.15
CA LYS A 79 -7.80 -8.59 -21.27
C LYS A 79 -6.40 -8.04 -21.14
N SER A 80 -5.45 -8.91 -20.84
CA SER A 80 -4.03 -8.56 -20.67
C SER A 80 -3.20 -8.69 -21.95
N GLY A 81 -3.75 -9.23 -23.03
CA GLY A 81 -2.99 -9.62 -24.22
C GLY A 81 -2.22 -8.48 -24.89
N GLY A 82 -0.90 -8.41 -24.65
CA GLY A 82 -0.02 -7.39 -25.22
C GLY A 82 -0.21 -5.97 -24.68
N ILE A 83 -0.99 -5.79 -23.62
CA ILE A 83 -1.25 -4.50 -22.98
C ILE A 83 -0.33 -4.36 -21.76
N THR A 84 0.38 -3.23 -21.66
CA THR A 84 1.17 -2.86 -20.49
C THR A 84 0.29 -2.14 -19.47
N LEU A 85 0.34 -2.61 -18.23
CA LEU A 85 -0.21 -1.90 -17.08
C LEU A 85 0.88 -0.97 -16.54
N ASN A 86 0.64 0.35 -16.57
CA ASN A 86 1.68 1.31 -16.21
C ASN A 86 1.31 2.05 -14.93
N PHE A 87 2.31 2.26 -14.08
CA PHE A 87 2.25 3.09 -12.89
C PHE A 87 3.41 4.08 -12.90
N ASN A 88 3.12 5.35 -12.60
CA ASN A 88 4.14 6.36 -12.34
C ASN A 88 3.88 6.99 -10.97
N ILE A 89 4.88 6.92 -10.08
CA ILE A 89 4.80 7.35 -8.69
C ILE A 89 5.84 8.45 -8.47
N ILE A 90 5.37 9.66 -8.17
CA ILE A 90 6.23 10.79 -7.85
C ILE A 90 6.17 11.03 -6.34
N PHE A 91 7.33 11.13 -5.70
CA PHE A 91 7.49 11.38 -4.28
C PHE A 91 7.79 12.86 -4.00
N GLU A 92 7.54 13.31 -2.78
CA GLU A 92 7.84 14.70 -2.34
C GLU A 92 9.33 15.06 -2.48
N SER A 93 10.23 14.07 -2.50
CA SER A 93 11.67 14.24 -2.74
C SER A 93 12.04 14.51 -4.19
N ASN A 94 11.07 14.66 -5.10
CA ASN A 94 11.26 14.68 -6.55
C ASN A 94 11.89 13.40 -7.12
N MET A 95 11.77 12.29 -6.39
CA MET A 95 12.06 10.97 -6.94
C MET A 95 10.83 10.48 -7.70
N GLU A 96 11.05 9.94 -8.87
CA GLU A 96 10.07 9.36 -9.77
C GLU A 96 10.38 7.88 -10.00
N LEU A 97 9.37 7.05 -9.92
CA LEU A 97 9.42 5.64 -10.24
C LEU A 97 8.28 5.30 -11.20
N GLU A 98 8.63 4.92 -12.42
CA GLU A 98 7.69 4.43 -13.41
C GLU A 98 7.91 2.92 -13.62
N VAL A 99 6.82 2.15 -13.63
CA VAL A 99 6.86 0.70 -13.81
C VAL A 99 5.78 0.28 -14.78
N GLY A 100 6.20 -0.37 -15.86
CA GLY A 100 5.33 -1.04 -16.83
C GLY A 100 5.33 -2.54 -16.58
N LEU A 101 4.15 -3.13 -16.47
CA LEU A 101 3.95 -4.55 -16.19
C LEU A 101 3.26 -5.24 -17.35
N LEU A 102 3.73 -6.43 -17.72
CA LEU A 102 3.09 -7.33 -18.67
C LEU A 102 2.69 -8.63 -17.96
N LYS A 103 1.59 -9.23 -18.39
CA LYS A 103 1.26 -10.57 -17.96
C LYS A 103 2.20 -11.58 -18.61
N LYS A 104 2.71 -12.52 -17.84
CA LYS A 104 3.58 -13.61 -18.31
C LYS A 104 2.86 -14.47 -19.34
N VAL A 105 3.52 -14.72 -20.48
CA VAL A 105 2.94 -15.46 -21.62
C VAL A 105 2.66 -16.92 -21.27
N ASN A 106 3.59 -17.56 -20.55
CA ASN A 106 3.57 -19.01 -20.28
C ASN A 106 3.40 -19.32 -18.78
N GLY A 107 2.82 -18.42 -18.01
CA GLY A 107 2.71 -18.62 -16.57
C GLY A 107 1.66 -17.72 -15.92
N TYR A 108 1.56 -17.88 -14.62
CA TYR A 108 0.78 -17.03 -13.75
C TYR A 108 1.69 -15.93 -13.25
N GLY A 109 1.22 -14.66 -13.25
CA GLY A 109 1.95 -13.55 -12.71
C GLY A 109 2.21 -12.42 -13.72
N LEU A 110 2.99 -11.46 -13.27
CA LEU A 110 3.39 -10.28 -14.02
C LEU A 110 4.92 -10.25 -14.14
N ASP A 111 5.39 -9.68 -15.25
CA ASP A 111 6.79 -9.30 -15.43
C ASP A 111 6.92 -7.78 -15.49
N ILE A 112 8.03 -7.25 -15.00
CA ILE A 112 8.38 -5.85 -15.21
C ILE A 112 8.92 -5.73 -16.63
N TRP A 113 8.12 -5.13 -17.50
CA TRP A 113 8.51 -4.81 -18.87
C TRP A 113 9.38 -3.57 -18.95
N GLN A 114 8.98 -2.52 -18.22
CA GLN A 114 9.68 -1.25 -18.16
C GLN A 114 9.87 -0.83 -16.71
N TRP A 115 11.05 -0.29 -16.41
CA TRP A 115 11.34 0.24 -15.09
C TRP A 115 12.17 1.51 -15.23
N LYS A 116 11.63 2.62 -14.78
CA LYS A 116 12.27 3.91 -14.83
C LYS A 116 12.42 4.48 -13.43
N TYR A 117 13.63 4.88 -13.11
CA TYR A 117 13.98 5.51 -11.85
C TYR A 117 14.70 6.82 -12.11
N LYS A 118 14.19 7.88 -11.50
CA LYS A 118 14.78 9.20 -11.61
C LYS A 118 14.82 9.89 -10.25
N ASN A 119 15.96 10.47 -9.94
CA ASN A 119 16.12 11.39 -8.83
C ASN A 119 17.10 12.53 -9.22
N ASN A 120 17.43 13.40 -8.28
CA ASN A 120 18.31 14.54 -8.54
C ASN A 120 19.75 14.18 -8.97
N LYS A 121 20.15 12.91 -8.86
CA LYS A 121 21.54 12.46 -9.09
C LYS A 121 21.68 11.48 -10.25
N GLN A 122 20.66 10.72 -10.53
CA GLN A 122 20.72 9.63 -11.50
C GLN A 122 19.36 9.37 -12.13
N GLU A 123 19.40 8.88 -13.35
CA GLU A 123 18.24 8.44 -14.11
C GLU A 123 18.58 7.13 -14.82
N PHE A 124 17.65 6.18 -14.73
CA PHE A 124 17.68 4.90 -15.45
C PHE A 124 16.33 4.66 -16.08
N GLU A 125 16.34 4.18 -17.32
CA GLU A 125 15.16 3.81 -18.07
C GLU A 125 15.39 2.45 -18.70
N LEU A 126 14.89 1.41 -18.05
CA LEU A 126 15.11 0.02 -18.44
C LEU A 126 13.90 -0.52 -19.21
N GLU A 127 14.17 -1.20 -20.31
CA GLU A 127 13.21 -1.98 -21.06
C GLU A 127 13.68 -3.43 -21.15
N GLN A 128 12.77 -4.38 -20.87
CA GLN A 128 13.08 -5.80 -20.89
C GLN A 128 13.35 -6.29 -22.31
N MET A 129 14.41 -7.04 -22.46
CA MET A 129 14.77 -7.68 -23.71
C MET A 129 14.92 -9.19 -23.54
N ASN A 130 14.32 -9.95 -24.44
CA ASN A 130 14.50 -11.40 -24.53
C ASN A 130 15.80 -11.72 -25.25
N ILE A 131 16.95 -11.52 -24.58
CA ILE A 131 18.27 -11.80 -25.16
C ILE A 131 18.90 -12.99 -24.45
N TYR A 132 19.14 -14.09 -25.21
CA TYR A 132 19.98 -15.18 -24.72
C TYR A 132 21.44 -14.69 -24.60
N PRO A 133 22.18 -14.99 -23.53
CA PRO A 133 21.86 -15.92 -22.43
C PRO A 133 21.15 -15.29 -21.22
N PHE A 134 20.74 -14.03 -21.27
CA PHE A 134 20.13 -13.31 -20.15
C PHE A 134 18.65 -13.61 -20.08
N THR A 135 18.20 -14.28 -19.03
CA THR A 135 16.78 -14.51 -18.77
C THR A 135 16.06 -13.28 -18.23
N ASN A 136 16.81 -12.31 -17.67
CA ASN A 136 16.33 -11.06 -17.10
C ASN A 136 17.13 -9.88 -17.63
N GLY A 137 17.38 -9.87 -18.96
CA GLY A 137 18.10 -8.81 -19.63
C GLY A 137 17.23 -7.58 -19.83
N TYR A 138 17.82 -6.42 -19.51
CA TYR A 138 17.21 -5.12 -19.74
C TYR A 138 18.20 -4.25 -20.50
N ILE A 139 17.73 -3.48 -21.46
CA ILE A 139 18.51 -2.38 -22.03
C ILE A 139 18.16 -1.09 -21.28
N ASN A 140 19.17 -0.32 -20.92
CA ASN A 140 18.95 1.02 -20.42
C ASN A 140 18.95 1.99 -21.60
N GLU A 141 17.81 2.60 -21.89
CA GLU A 141 17.60 3.48 -23.02
C GLU A 141 18.50 4.74 -23.00
N ILE A 142 18.99 5.11 -21.82
CA ILE A 142 19.84 6.30 -21.65
C ILE A 142 21.28 6.05 -22.11
N ASP A 143 21.88 4.93 -21.66
CA ASP A 143 23.30 4.62 -21.99
C ASP A 143 23.48 3.49 -22.99
N GLN A 144 22.37 2.93 -23.52
CA GLN A 144 22.29 1.84 -24.50
C GLN A 144 23.10 0.61 -24.11
N LYS A 145 23.11 0.29 -22.78
CA LYS A 145 23.84 -0.85 -22.21
C LYS A 145 22.89 -1.87 -21.65
N LEU A 146 23.35 -3.12 -21.66
CA LEU A 146 22.61 -4.24 -21.09
C LEU A 146 22.86 -4.36 -19.59
N TYR A 147 21.80 -4.70 -18.88
CA TYR A 147 21.78 -4.96 -17.47
C TYR A 147 21.06 -6.26 -17.16
N ASP A 148 21.60 -7.06 -16.25
CA ASP A 148 20.93 -8.22 -15.68
C ASP A 148 20.23 -7.75 -14.38
N CYS A 149 18.90 -7.71 -14.41
CA CYS A 149 18.10 -7.19 -13.32
C CYS A 149 17.14 -8.24 -12.76
N GLN A 150 16.99 -8.23 -11.44
CA GLN A 150 15.95 -8.97 -10.73
C GLN A 150 15.26 -8.04 -9.74
N PHE A 151 13.96 -8.23 -9.56
CA PHE A 151 13.13 -7.37 -8.73
C PHE A 151 12.40 -8.18 -7.65
N LYS A 152 12.14 -7.52 -6.52
CA LYS A 152 11.11 -7.90 -5.55
C LYS A 152 10.11 -6.75 -5.47
N GLY A 153 8.85 -7.02 -5.82
CA GLY A 153 7.95 -5.93 -6.09
C GLY A 153 8.53 -5.02 -7.19
N PHE A 154 8.69 -3.74 -6.88
CA PHE A 154 9.31 -2.74 -7.76
C PHE A 154 10.77 -2.44 -7.39
N ILE A 155 11.33 -3.15 -6.42
CA ILE A 155 12.66 -2.90 -5.88
C ILE A 155 13.67 -3.81 -6.57
N PRO A 156 14.72 -3.28 -7.23
CA PRO A 156 15.77 -4.10 -7.80
C PRO A 156 16.59 -4.75 -6.69
N THR A 157 16.72 -6.08 -6.74
CA THR A 157 17.57 -6.87 -5.84
C THR A 157 18.89 -7.27 -6.51
N LYS A 158 18.87 -7.34 -7.84
CA LYS A 158 20.03 -7.50 -8.69
C LYS A 158 19.98 -6.45 -9.78
N PHE A 159 21.10 -5.76 -10.00
CA PHE A 159 21.24 -4.73 -11.02
C PHE A 159 22.71 -4.69 -11.44
N ILE A 160 23.06 -5.52 -12.42
CA ILE A 160 24.43 -5.74 -12.85
C ILE A 160 24.57 -5.33 -14.31
N LYS A 161 25.47 -4.39 -14.59
CA LYS A 161 25.79 -3.98 -15.94
C LYS A 161 26.58 -5.07 -16.64
N GLU A 162 26.29 -5.35 -17.90
CA GLU A 162 27.05 -6.28 -18.71
C GLU A 162 28.54 -5.96 -18.71
N GLY A 163 29.37 -7.03 -18.57
CA GLY A 163 30.82 -6.91 -18.47
C GLY A 163 31.35 -6.46 -17.12
N THR A 164 30.50 -6.34 -16.09
CA THR A 164 30.88 -6.06 -14.71
C THR A 164 30.34 -7.12 -13.76
N ASN A 165 30.86 -7.17 -12.55
CA ASN A 165 30.34 -8.03 -11.46
C ASN A 165 29.76 -7.19 -10.30
N GLU A 166 29.68 -5.87 -10.47
CA GLU A 166 29.19 -4.97 -9.43
C GLU A 166 27.66 -4.93 -9.42
N ASN A 167 27.05 -5.26 -8.29
CA ASN A 167 25.61 -5.12 -8.11
C ASN A 167 25.27 -3.71 -7.63
N LEU A 168 24.65 -2.93 -8.50
CA LEU A 168 24.27 -1.54 -8.26
C LEU A 168 22.90 -1.39 -7.56
N SER A 169 22.22 -2.49 -7.22
CA SER A 169 20.85 -2.43 -6.65
C SER A 169 20.76 -1.57 -5.37
N ALA A 170 21.80 -1.52 -4.55
CA ALA A 170 21.86 -0.71 -3.33
C ALA A 170 21.83 0.82 -3.59
N ASN A 171 22.06 1.25 -4.84
CA ASN A 171 22.04 2.66 -5.20
C ASN A 171 20.61 3.21 -5.35
N PHE A 172 19.63 2.34 -5.49
CA PHE A 172 18.22 2.72 -5.65
C PHE A 172 17.51 2.81 -4.31
N LYS A 173 17.29 4.03 -3.85
CA LYS A 173 16.61 4.31 -2.58
C LYS A 173 15.15 4.66 -2.84
N ILE A 174 14.33 3.64 -3.04
CA ILE A 174 12.89 3.82 -3.25
C ILE A 174 12.20 3.94 -1.89
N PRO A 175 11.42 5.02 -1.66
CA PRO A 175 10.72 5.22 -0.41
C PRO A 175 9.62 4.17 -0.20
N LYS A 176 9.60 3.60 1.01
CA LYS A 176 8.51 2.74 1.45
C LYS A 176 7.30 3.58 1.85
N ILE A 177 6.12 3.07 1.60
CA ILE A 177 4.85 3.64 2.05
C ILE A 177 4.19 2.69 3.05
N ASP A 178 3.44 3.24 3.98
CA ASP A 178 2.60 2.48 4.91
C ASP A 178 1.15 2.90 4.69
N ILE A 179 0.28 1.93 4.42
CA ILE A 179 -1.13 2.13 4.09
C ILE A 179 -1.99 1.44 5.13
N ASP A 180 -2.88 2.20 5.73
CA ASP A 180 -3.98 1.68 6.54
C ASP A 180 -5.27 1.83 5.72
N TYR A 181 -5.75 0.71 5.19
CA TYR A 181 -6.95 0.70 4.35
C TYR A 181 -8.16 0.28 5.17
N ILE A 182 -9.13 1.17 5.24
CA ILE A 182 -10.41 0.87 5.88
C ILE A 182 -11.50 0.80 4.80
N GLY A 183 -12.13 -0.37 4.68
CA GLY A 183 -13.19 -0.66 3.73
C GLY A 183 -14.51 0.06 4.04
N PRO A 184 -15.53 -0.06 3.21
CA PRO A 184 -16.83 0.62 3.39
C PRO A 184 -17.67 0.03 4.53
N PHE A 185 -17.45 -1.23 4.87
CA PHE A 185 -18.16 -1.90 5.95
C PHE A 185 -17.32 -1.86 7.21
N ARG A 186 -17.96 -1.49 8.34
CA ARG A 186 -17.33 -1.44 9.66
C ARG A 186 -17.86 -2.56 10.52
N ILE A 187 -16.99 -3.15 11.34
CA ILE A 187 -17.44 -4.04 12.41
C ILE A 187 -18.25 -3.23 13.41
N LEU A 188 -19.35 -3.80 13.86
CA LEU A 188 -20.07 -3.24 15.00
C LEU A 188 -19.22 -3.41 16.27
N PRO A 189 -19.18 -2.42 17.16
CA PRO A 189 -18.51 -2.57 18.44
C PRO A 189 -19.13 -3.70 19.24
N THR A 190 -18.34 -4.32 20.10
CA THR A 190 -18.79 -5.30 21.09
C THR A 190 -18.65 -4.70 22.49
N ARG A 191 -19.40 -5.20 23.47
CA ARG A 191 -19.31 -4.70 24.86
C ARG A 191 -17.93 -4.86 25.46
N CYS A 192 -17.25 -5.96 25.12
CA CYS A 192 -15.92 -6.27 25.61
C CYS A 192 -15.03 -6.77 24.48
N PHE A 193 -13.76 -6.43 24.54
CA PHE A 193 -12.74 -6.90 23.63
C PHE A 193 -11.71 -7.73 24.40
N SER A 194 -11.41 -8.93 23.90
CA SER A 194 -10.37 -9.79 24.49
C SER A 194 -9.00 -9.32 24.03
N LEU A 195 -8.11 -9.00 24.97
CA LEU A 195 -6.74 -8.60 24.66
C LEU A 195 -5.91 -9.83 24.28
N PRO A 196 -5.31 -9.86 23.11
CA PRO A 196 -4.38 -10.91 22.73
C PRO A 196 -3.05 -10.74 23.48
N GLY A 197 -2.42 -11.87 23.88
CA GLY A 197 -1.25 -11.83 24.77
C GLY A 197 -0.02 -11.12 24.23
N GLN A 198 0.31 -11.23 22.93
CA GLN A 198 1.52 -10.65 22.31
C GLN A 198 1.32 -10.28 20.83
N ILE A 199 0.17 -9.77 20.45
CA ILE A 199 -0.09 -9.37 19.05
C ILE A 199 0.20 -7.89 18.90
N LYS A 200 1.11 -7.58 17.96
CA LYS A 200 1.28 -6.22 17.45
C LYS A 200 0.35 -6.06 16.26
N PHE A 201 -0.60 -5.17 16.37
CA PHE A 201 -1.42 -4.78 15.23
C PHE A 201 -0.61 -3.86 14.33
N ARG A 202 -0.59 -4.16 13.03
CA ARG A 202 0.07 -3.34 12.02
C ARG A 202 -0.83 -2.18 11.57
N ASP A 203 -2.12 -2.45 11.46
CA ASP A 203 -3.15 -1.56 10.94
C ASP A 203 -4.49 -1.82 11.63
N THR A 204 -5.46 -0.94 11.36
CA THR A 204 -6.81 -1.03 11.95
C THR A 204 -7.62 -2.21 11.43
N GLY A 205 -7.19 -2.85 10.33
CA GLY A 205 -7.96 -3.87 9.62
C GLY A 205 -9.02 -3.29 8.69
N ILE A 206 -9.47 -4.10 7.71
CA ILE A 206 -10.38 -3.64 6.64
C ILE A 206 -11.72 -3.15 7.19
N THR A 207 -12.22 -3.78 8.24
CA THR A 207 -13.49 -3.42 8.89
C THR A 207 -13.27 -2.60 10.17
N GLY A 208 -12.03 -2.24 10.49
CA GLY A 208 -11.67 -1.59 11.73
C GLY A 208 -11.61 -2.56 12.91
N GLU A 209 -11.53 -3.87 12.65
CA GLU A 209 -11.59 -4.94 13.67
C GLU A 209 -10.50 -4.84 14.73
N ASN A 210 -9.36 -4.23 14.40
CA ASN A 210 -8.23 -4.07 15.32
C ASN A 210 -8.26 -2.74 16.08
N ALA A 211 -9.08 -1.77 15.67
CA ALA A 211 -9.00 -0.39 16.17
C ALA A 211 -9.15 -0.30 17.70
N TYR A 212 -10.15 -0.96 18.27
CA TYR A 212 -10.38 -0.94 19.71
C TYR A 212 -9.29 -1.66 20.52
N LEU A 213 -8.76 -2.75 19.97
CA LEU A 213 -7.65 -3.48 20.58
C LEU A 213 -6.36 -2.68 20.53
N MET A 214 -6.11 -1.93 19.44
CA MET A 214 -4.97 -1.01 19.34
C MET A 214 -5.05 0.07 20.42
N LEU A 215 -6.21 0.64 20.68
CA LEU A 215 -6.40 1.62 21.76
C LEU A 215 -6.12 0.98 23.14
N GLY A 216 -6.62 -0.24 23.36
CA GLY A 216 -6.36 -0.98 24.58
C GLY A 216 -4.88 -1.25 24.83
N VAL A 217 -4.18 -1.75 23.82
CA VAL A 217 -2.74 -2.01 23.87
C VAL A 217 -1.96 -0.71 24.10
N SER A 218 -2.32 0.38 23.40
CA SER A 218 -1.68 1.69 23.57
C SER A 218 -1.81 2.19 25.01
N LYS A 219 -3.00 2.11 25.61
CA LYS A 219 -3.22 2.49 27.02
C LYS A 219 -2.38 1.67 27.99
N LEU A 220 -2.36 0.32 27.80
CA LEU A 220 -1.71 -0.59 28.73
C LEU A 220 -0.18 -0.57 28.61
N GLU A 221 0.33 -0.60 27.39
CA GLU A 221 1.78 -0.65 27.16
C GLU A 221 2.46 0.72 27.27
N LYS A 222 1.73 1.81 27.05
CA LYS A 222 2.22 3.20 27.10
C LYS A 222 3.47 3.44 26.23
N LYS A 223 3.62 2.65 25.14
CA LYS A 223 4.75 2.74 24.22
C LYS A 223 4.56 3.79 23.13
N ASP A 224 3.32 4.18 22.91
CA ASP A 224 2.94 5.21 21.95
C ASP A 224 1.90 6.16 22.58
N LYS A 225 1.47 7.16 21.81
CA LYS A 225 0.50 8.17 22.25
C LYS A 225 -0.83 8.04 21.52
N LEU A 226 -1.17 6.85 21.00
CA LEU A 226 -2.39 6.68 20.21
C LEU A 226 -3.63 6.91 21.07
N TYR A 227 -3.68 6.29 22.24
CA TYR A 227 -4.81 6.43 23.16
C TYR A 227 -5.06 7.88 23.57
N GLU A 228 -3.99 8.60 23.98
CA GLU A 228 -4.10 9.99 24.39
C GLU A 228 -4.59 10.88 23.22
N LYS A 229 -4.01 10.74 22.04
CA LYS A 229 -4.38 11.52 20.85
C LYS A 229 -5.83 11.30 20.42
N VAL A 230 -6.28 10.05 20.45
CA VAL A 230 -7.68 9.72 20.12
C VAL A 230 -8.62 10.27 21.18
N GLY A 231 -8.26 10.18 22.47
CA GLY A 231 -9.03 10.76 23.57
C GLY A 231 -9.16 12.29 23.48
N GLU A 232 -8.04 12.98 23.19
CA GLU A 232 -8.03 14.44 22.95
C GLU A 232 -8.96 14.82 21.79
N TRP A 233 -8.87 14.07 20.67
CA TRP A 233 -9.69 14.30 19.51
C TRP A 233 -11.19 14.08 19.80
N TYR A 234 -11.55 13.01 20.53
CA TYR A 234 -12.94 12.79 20.96
C TYR A 234 -13.46 13.96 21.80
N LYS A 235 -12.70 14.41 22.77
CA LYS A 235 -13.06 15.53 23.62
C LYS A 235 -13.27 16.83 22.86
N GLU A 236 -12.46 17.09 21.84
CA GLU A 236 -12.53 18.30 21.01
C GLU A 236 -13.72 18.27 20.04
N TYR A 237 -13.97 17.13 19.37
CA TYR A 237 -14.90 17.05 18.24
C TYR A 237 -16.24 16.37 18.56
N PHE A 238 -16.39 15.76 19.72
CA PHE A 238 -17.64 15.10 20.15
C PHE A 238 -18.25 15.74 21.39
N ASP A 239 -18.40 17.05 21.36
CA ASP A 239 -19.13 17.82 22.39
C ASP A 239 -18.63 17.53 23.81
N GLY A 240 -17.33 17.36 23.99
CA GLY A 240 -16.68 17.11 25.28
C GLY A 240 -16.82 15.70 25.83
N TRP A 241 -17.30 14.72 25.03
CA TRP A 241 -17.25 13.32 25.42
C TRP A 241 -15.81 12.82 25.50
N GLU A 242 -15.49 12.09 26.53
CA GLU A 242 -14.17 11.48 26.73
C GLU A 242 -14.24 9.99 26.40
N LEU A 243 -13.30 9.52 25.58
CA LEU A 243 -13.14 8.11 25.28
C LEU A 243 -12.29 7.45 26.36
N ILE A 244 -12.85 6.45 27.03
CA ILE A 244 -12.20 5.70 28.11
C ILE A 244 -12.04 4.25 27.68
N VAL A 245 -10.83 3.74 27.83
CA VAL A 245 -10.58 2.29 27.78
C VAL A 245 -10.61 1.78 29.22
N ASP A 246 -11.64 1.04 29.59
CA ASP A 246 -11.73 0.41 30.90
C ASP A 246 -11.05 -0.97 30.88
N ASP A 247 -10.04 -1.12 31.73
CA ASP A 247 -9.22 -2.33 31.90
C ASP A 247 -9.32 -2.90 33.34
N THR A 248 -10.33 -2.47 34.11
CA THR A 248 -10.48 -2.82 35.53
C THR A 248 -10.89 -4.26 35.76
N SER A 249 -11.31 -4.99 34.71
CA SER A 249 -11.63 -6.41 34.86
C SER A 249 -10.37 -7.23 35.18
N LYS A 250 -10.50 -8.20 36.09
CA LYS A 250 -9.42 -9.15 36.42
C LYS A 250 -9.11 -10.14 35.27
N LYS A 251 -9.80 -10.02 34.14
CA LYS A 251 -9.64 -10.83 32.91
C LYS A 251 -8.91 -9.99 31.88
N PRO A 252 -8.26 -10.60 30.89
CA PRO A 252 -7.64 -9.88 29.78
C PRO A 252 -8.70 -9.30 28.81
N LEU A 253 -9.60 -8.50 29.36
CA LEU A 253 -10.72 -7.88 28.65
C LEU A 253 -10.64 -6.37 28.85
N ILE A 254 -10.99 -5.65 27.81
CA ILE A 254 -11.19 -4.20 27.86
C ILE A 254 -12.61 -3.86 27.42
N GLN A 255 -13.13 -2.76 27.94
CA GLN A 255 -14.34 -2.10 27.45
C GLN A 255 -13.98 -0.71 26.93
N ILE A 256 -14.71 -0.25 25.94
CA ILE A 256 -14.61 1.13 25.47
C ILE A 256 -15.86 1.86 25.95
N LEU A 257 -15.64 2.88 26.74
CA LEU A 257 -16.69 3.70 27.34
C LEU A 257 -16.59 5.14 26.79
N LEU A 258 -17.70 5.81 26.71
CA LEU A 258 -17.78 7.24 26.51
C LEU A 258 -18.30 7.86 27.81
N SER A 259 -17.62 8.90 28.31
CA SER A 259 -17.94 9.57 29.57
C SER A 259 -18.15 11.05 29.36
N LYS A 260 -19.22 11.60 29.98
CA LYS A 260 -19.50 13.04 30.02
C LYS A 260 -20.38 13.36 31.23
N ASN A 261 -19.99 14.38 32.03
CA ASN A 261 -20.79 14.86 33.18
C ASN A 261 -21.30 13.73 34.11
N ASP A 262 -20.40 12.88 34.58
CA ASP A 262 -20.70 11.72 35.46
C ASP A 262 -21.56 10.62 34.79
N THR A 263 -21.80 10.72 33.51
CA THR A 263 -22.50 9.66 32.77
C THR A 263 -21.46 8.85 32.00
N GLU A 264 -21.47 7.54 32.18
CA GLU A 264 -20.66 6.60 31.40
C GLU A 264 -21.57 5.65 30.63
N VAL A 265 -21.29 5.50 29.33
CA VAL A 265 -22.02 4.58 28.45
C VAL A 265 -21.02 3.70 27.68
N ASN A 266 -21.39 2.44 27.47
CA ASN A 266 -20.57 1.59 26.63
C ASN A 266 -20.71 2.06 25.17
N ILE A 267 -19.64 1.99 24.37
CA ILE A 267 -19.65 2.41 22.96
C ILE A 267 -20.68 1.65 22.11
N MET A 268 -21.19 0.55 22.61
CA MET A 268 -22.22 -0.25 21.98
C MET A 268 -23.65 0.27 22.28
N ASP A 269 -23.84 1.03 23.35
CA ASP A 269 -25.13 1.58 23.79
C ASP A 269 -25.40 2.95 23.19
#